data_f5da298a27dd01e9fb9f194665e3623e
#
_entry.id   f5da298a27dd01e9fb9f194665e3623e
#
_cell.length_a   1.000
_cell.length_b   1.000
_cell.length_c   1.000
_cell.angle_alpha   90.00
_cell.angle_beta   90.00
_cell.angle_gamma   90.00
#
_symmetry.space_group_name_H-M   'P 1'
#
loop_
_entity.id
_entity.type
_entity.pdbx_description
1 polymer ?
#
loop_
_entity_poly.entity_id
_entity_poly.type
_entity_poly.pdbx_seq_one_letter_code
_entity_poly.pdbx_strand_id
1 'polypeptide(L)'
;MINRSERSFMSRLKDIVLFSQYDFPNRVVIEPEKRSSKLHESLFDVIATYNPGVIVKAGLGSGHLLYELAKGSEAYIVVVEPSMKIIRDFIDGHFEDPVIKKIHFINGEFNQFPIDYYAADLLVCIDNLDFLESGKVVDEFRRALQFDGVLFMAGIVLFDDDIEGIYDDFMKAAFPLHNDYYLRDDLKTVMTLNEFKFVKGSIDYYPVDLFLLANYFNAYFQTGTDAALGVIDDNHDEFVRLYGLEKSTISEPYYISIYLREKPKDTQ
;
A
#
# COMPACT_ATOMS: atom_id res chain seq x y z
N MET A 1 5.48 -1.57 -28.64
CA MET A 1 6.91 -1.35 -28.27
C MET A 1 6.98 -0.01 -27.53
N ILE A 2 7.20 -0.06 -26.23
CA ILE A 2 7.37 1.16 -25.40
C ILE A 2 8.69 1.83 -25.82
N ASN A 3 8.64 3.09 -26.14
CA ASN A 3 9.79 3.88 -26.59
C ASN A 3 10.88 3.91 -25.50
N ARG A 4 12.16 3.95 -25.90
CA ARG A 4 13.31 3.95 -24.97
C ARG A 4 13.33 5.17 -24.03
N SER A 5 12.72 6.29 -24.44
CA SER A 5 12.51 7.49 -23.61
C SER A 5 11.44 7.26 -22.53
N GLU A 6 10.36 6.54 -22.85
CA GLU A 6 9.30 6.19 -21.90
C GLU A 6 9.78 5.21 -20.84
N ARG A 7 10.60 4.22 -21.21
CA ARG A 7 11.24 3.31 -20.23
C ARG A 7 12.18 4.05 -19.27
N SER A 8 12.95 5.02 -19.76
CA SER A 8 13.83 5.84 -18.93
C SER A 8 13.05 6.76 -17.99
N PHE A 9 11.89 7.26 -18.43
CA PHE A 9 11.00 8.07 -17.62
C PHE A 9 10.33 7.21 -16.54
N MET A 10 9.75 6.08 -16.90
CA MET A 10 9.12 5.15 -15.95
C MET A 10 10.11 4.58 -14.93
N SER A 11 11.37 4.33 -15.32
CA SER A 11 12.41 3.90 -14.37
C SER A 11 12.75 4.99 -13.36
N ARG A 12 12.84 6.25 -13.79
CA ARG A 12 13.07 7.39 -12.88
C ARG A 12 11.87 7.68 -12.00
N LEU A 13 10.65 7.49 -12.53
CA LEU A 13 9.43 7.62 -11.75
C LEU A 13 9.38 6.61 -10.61
N LYS A 14 9.74 5.34 -10.83
CA LYS A 14 9.80 4.35 -9.76
C LYS A 14 10.67 4.81 -8.59
N ASP A 15 11.88 5.31 -8.88
CA ASP A 15 12.78 5.76 -7.82
C ASP A 15 12.25 7.02 -7.10
N ILE A 16 11.61 7.93 -7.82
CA ILE A 16 11.03 9.15 -7.24
C ILE A 16 9.78 8.80 -6.41
N VAL A 17 8.84 8.06 -6.97
CA VAL A 17 7.56 7.74 -6.34
C VAL A 17 7.74 6.87 -5.12
N LEU A 18 8.49 5.78 -5.23
CA LEU A 18 8.72 4.87 -4.12
C LEU A 18 9.53 5.55 -3.01
N PHE A 19 10.47 6.42 -3.36
CA PHE A 19 11.18 7.23 -2.39
C PHE A 19 10.25 8.25 -1.71
N SER A 20 9.33 8.84 -2.47
CA SER A 20 8.37 9.84 -1.95
C SER A 20 7.31 9.24 -1.04
N GLN A 21 6.92 8.00 -1.24
CA GLN A 21 6.00 7.28 -0.34
C GLN A 21 6.51 7.21 1.10
N TYR A 22 7.81 7.32 1.32
CA TYR A 22 8.41 7.40 2.64
C TYR A 22 7.98 8.63 3.44
N ASP A 23 7.97 9.77 2.78
CA ASP A 23 7.65 11.05 3.42
C ASP A 23 6.17 11.40 3.30
N PHE A 24 5.46 10.72 2.40
CA PHE A 24 4.09 11.07 2.03
C PHE A 24 3.14 11.09 3.24
N PRO A 25 3.03 10.05 4.08
CA PRO A 25 2.14 10.09 5.23
C PRO A 25 2.49 11.22 6.21
N ASN A 26 3.77 11.50 6.40
CA ASN A 26 4.23 12.49 7.37
C ASN A 26 4.02 13.95 6.92
N ARG A 27 3.78 14.18 5.63
CA ARG A 27 3.66 15.54 5.08
C ARG A 27 2.23 15.97 4.81
N VAL A 28 1.36 15.02 4.50
CA VAL A 28 -0.02 15.30 4.05
C VAL A 28 -1.09 14.76 4.98
N VAL A 29 -0.81 13.68 5.70
CA VAL A 29 -1.68 13.19 6.78
C VAL A 29 -1.43 14.03 8.03
N ILE A 30 -2.48 14.62 8.59
CA ILE A 30 -2.34 15.56 9.73
C ILE A 30 -1.94 14.84 11.02
N GLU A 31 -2.31 13.57 11.18
CA GLU A 31 -2.01 12.76 12.39
C GLU A 31 -1.34 11.43 12.01
N PRO A 32 -0.14 11.46 11.40
CA PRO A 32 0.50 10.26 10.86
C PRO A 32 0.84 9.23 11.95
N GLU A 33 1.11 9.66 13.20
CA GLU A 33 1.43 8.77 14.30
C GLU A 33 0.22 7.89 14.68
N LYS A 34 -1.00 8.42 14.61
CA LYS A 34 -2.21 7.64 14.90
C LYS A 34 -2.40 6.53 13.88
N ARG A 35 -2.24 6.84 12.59
CA ARG A 35 -2.30 5.87 11.50
C ARG A 35 -1.23 4.78 11.69
N SER A 36 0.01 5.18 11.94
CA SER A 36 1.13 4.26 12.14
C SER A 36 0.92 3.37 13.37
N SER A 37 0.46 3.92 14.49
CA SER A 37 0.20 3.14 15.72
C SER A 37 -0.89 2.10 15.49
N LYS A 38 -1.98 2.45 14.82
CA LYS A 38 -3.08 1.52 14.53
C LYS A 38 -2.65 0.40 13.59
N LEU A 39 -1.87 0.74 12.57
CA LEU A 39 -1.30 -0.21 11.64
C LEU A 39 -0.36 -1.21 12.34
N HIS A 40 0.52 -0.69 13.20
CA HIS A 40 1.42 -1.48 14.05
C HIS A 40 0.65 -2.46 14.92
N GLU A 41 -0.27 -1.96 15.76
CA GLU A 41 -1.10 -2.77 16.64
C GLU A 41 -1.77 -3.91 15.87
N SER A 42 -2.43 -3.57 14.75
CA SER A 42 -3.15 -4.55 13.94
C SER A 42 -2.25 -5.63 13.34
N LEU A 43 -1.05 -5.26 12.86
CA LEU A 43 -0.10 -6.21 12.28
C LEU A 43 0.53 -7.11 13.34
N PHE A 44 0.89 -6.56 14.50
CA PHE A 44 1.46 -7.35 15.60
C PHE A 44 0.43 -8.29 16.22
N ASP A 45 -0.85 -7.92 16.26
CA ASP A 45 -1.96 -8.83 16.63
C ASP A 45 -2.05 -10.03 15.68
N VAL A 46 -1.89 -9.80 14.37
CA VAL A 46 -1.83 -10.87 13.36
C VAL A 46 -0.64 -11.78 13.61
N ILE A 47 0.55 -11.23 13.82
CA ILE A 47 1.77 -12.00 14.08
C ILE A 47 1.59 -12.83 15.36
N ALA A 48 1.08 -12.25 16.43
CA ALA A 48 0.82 -12.97 17.68
C ALA A 48 -0.23 -14.09 17.54
N THR A 49 -1.25 -13.87 16.69
CA THR A 49 -2.33 -14.83 16.46
C THR A 49 -1.89 -16.01 15.59
N TYR A 50 -1.15 -15.76 14.53
CA TYR A 50 -0.84 -16.76 13.50
C TYR A 50 0.58 -17.31 13.60
N ASN A 51 1.46 -16.64 14.34
CA ASN A 51 2.86 -17.04 14.59
C ASN A 51 3.60 -17.44 13.30
N PRO A 52 3.69 -16.56 12.27
CA PRO A 52 4.28 -16.88 10.98
C PRO A 52 5.78 -17.18 11.11
N GLY A 53 6.27 -18.21 10.42
CA GLY A 53 7.70 -18.51 10.32
C GLY A 53 8.39 -17.66 9.23
N VAL A 54 7.68 -17.30 8.16
CA VAL A 54 8.16 -16.47 7.06
C VAL A 54 7.19 -15.33 6.79
N ILE A 55 7.68 -14.10 6.90
CA ILE A 55 6.94 -12.87 6.57
C ILE A 55 7.51 -12.30 5.29
N VAL A 56 6.67 -12.12 4.27
CA VAL A 56 7.02 -11.40 3.04
C VAL A 56 6.32 -10.04 3.05
N LYS A 57 7.09 -8.95 2.99
CA LYS A 57 6.56 -7.60 2.90
C LYS A 57 6.72 -7.04 1.49
N ALA A 58 5.62 -6.66 0.85
CA ALA A 58 5.61 -5.91 -0.39
C ALA A 58 5.97 -4.44 -0.10
N GLY A 59 7.07 -3.98 -0.67
CA GLY A 59 7.62 -2.64 -0.46
C GLY A 59 8.31 -2.45 0.89
N LEU A 60 9.37 -1.66 0.88
CA LEU A 60 10.11 -1.32 2.09
C LEU A 60 9.32 -0.33 2.95
N GLY A 61 8.63 0.63 2.32
CA GLY A 61 7.93 1.71 2.99
C GLY A 61 8.93 2.63 3.74
N SER A 62 8.55 3.26 4.84
CA SER A 62 9.47 4.09 5.64
C SER A 62 10.60 3.30 6.34
N GLY A 63 10.58 1.99 6.25
CA GLY A 63 11.52 1.13 6.96
C GLY A 63 11.24 0.99 8.46
N HIS A 64 10.52 1.93 9.08
CA HIS A 64 10.25 1.89 10.52
C HIS A 64 9.46 0.63 10.93
N LEU A 65 8.34 0.36 10.25
CA LEU A 65 7.56 -0.86 10.51
C LEU A 65 8.38 -2.13 10.28
N LEU A 66 9.20 -2.15 9.24
CA LEU A 66 10.09 -3.27 8.93
C LEU A 66 11.11 -3.51 10.05
N TYR A 67 11.69 -2.42 10.56
CA TYR A 67 12.61 -2.46 11.67
C TYR A 67 11.95 -3.03 12.95
N GLU A 68 10.76 -2.55 13.27
CA GLU A 68 9.99 -3.05 14.42
C GLU A 68 9.58 -4.52 14.25
N LEU A 69 9.21 -4.95 13.03
CA LEU A 69 8.97 -6.37 12.72
C LEU A 69 10.20 -7.23 13.00
N ALA A 70 11.37 -6.78 12.57
CA ALA A 70 12.62 -7.51 12.78
C ALA A 70 13.05 -7.57 14.25
N LYS A 71 12.67 -6.60 15.07
CA LYS A 71 12.88 -6.61 16.52
C LYS A 71 11.89 -7.48 17.28
N GLY A 72 10.61 -7.39 16.89
CA GLY A 72 9.49 -7.98 17.62
C GLY A 72 9.07 -9.37 17.16
N SER A 73 9.70 -9.92 16.10
CA SER A 73 9.34 -11.24 15.56
C SER A 73 10.59 -12.13 15.43
N GLU A 74 10.39 -13.42 15.64
CA GLU A 74 11.41 -14.46 15.32
C GLU A 74 11.26 -14.98 13.88
N ALA A 75 10.32 -14.47 13.10
CA ALA A 75 10.10 -14.86 11.72
C ALA A 75 11.29 -14.48 10.82
N TYR A 76 11.46 -15.25 9.76
CA TYR A 76 12.32 -14.90 8.65
C TYR A 76 11.65 -13.81 7.82
N ILE A 77 12.25 -12.63 7.71
CA ILE A 77 11.65 -11.48 7.06
C ILE A 77 12.26 -11.26 5.67
N VAL A 78 11.41 -11.27 4.66
CA VAL A 78 11.77 -10.97 3.27
C VAL A 78 11.04 -9.70 2.84
N VAL A 79 11.77 -8.74 2.26
CA VAL A 79 11.21 -7.54 1.66
C VAL A 79 11.45 -7.56 0.18
N VAL A 80 10.38 -7.45 -0.60
CA VAL A 80 10.46 -7.26 -2.05
C VAL A 80 10.25 -5.78 -2.34
N GLU A 81 11.27 -5.12 -2.91
CA GLU A 81 11.27 -3.68 -3.18
C GLU A 81 11.75 -3.42 -4.62
N PRO A 82 10.94 -2.76 -5.46
CA PRO A 82 11.32 -2.47 -6.85
C PRO A 82 12.49 -1.49 -6.98
N SER A 83 12.68 -0.60 -6.01
CA SER A 83 13.76 0.41 -6.05
C SER A 83 15.02 -0.09 -5.34
N MET A 84 16.04 -0.42 -6.12
CA MET A 84 17.37 -0.73 -5.58
C MET A 84 17.97 0.46 -4.81
N LYS A 85 17.61 1.67 -5.17
CA LYS A 85 18.07 2.89 -4.47
C LYS A 85 17.55 2.91 -3.05
N ILE A 86 16.25 2.67 -2.86
CA ILE A 86 15.61 2.65 -1.53
C ILE A 86 16.23 1.55 -0.66
N ILE A 87 16.45 0.35 -1.22
CA ILE A 87 17.13 -0.73 -0.49
C ILE A 87 18.51 -0.29 0.00
N ARG A 88 19.31 0.32 -0.87
CA ARG A 88 20.67 0.77 -0.51
C ARG A 88 20.63 1.87 0.53
N ASP A 89 19.82 2.91 0.32
CA ASP A 89 19.70 4.02 1.27
C ASP A 89 19.28 3.53 2.66
N PHE A 90 18.37 2.55 2.72
CA PHE A 90 17.96 1.95 3.98
C PHE A 90 19.09 1.14 4.65
N ILE A 91 19.78 0.28 3.90
CA ILE A 91 20.89 -0.52 4.41
C ILE A 91 22.02 0.40 4.89
N ASP A 92 22.40 1.40 4.11
CA ASP A 92 23.48 2.35 4.44
C ASP A 92 23.14 3.15 5.71
N GLY A 93 21.88 3.55 5.87
CA GLY A 93 21.40 4.27 7.07
C GLY A 93 21.38 3.43 8.35
N HIS A 94 21.41 2.09 8.23
CA HIS A 94 21.27 1.17 9.37
C HIS A 94 22.39 0.12 9.42
N PHE A 95 23.50 0.35 8.71
CA PHE A 95 24.56 -0.64 8.47
C PHE A 95 25.13 -1.29 9.74
N GLU A 96 25.25 -0.53 10.82
CA GLU A 96 25.79 -1.02 12.10
C GLU A 96 24.76 -1.76 12.96
N ASP A 97 23.48 -1.69 12.62
CA ASP A 97 22.42 -2.29 13.44
C ASP A 97 22.28 -3.80 13.17
N PRO A 98 22.45 -4.65 14.18
CA PRO A 98 22.33 -6.09 14.01
C PRO A 98 20.92 -6.55 13.59
N VAL A 99 19.89 -5.75 13.83
CA VAL A 99 18.48 -6.03 13.43
C VAL A 99 18.37 -6.16 11.90
N ILE A 100 19.12 -5.36 11.15
CA ILE A 100 19.10 -5.39 9.68
C ILE A 100 19.51 -6.76 9.11
N LYS A 101 20.37 -7.49 9.83
CA LYS A 101 20.81 -8.83 9.42
C LYS A 101 19.70 -9.88 9.43
N LYS A 102 18.59 -9.60 10.09
CA LYS A 102 17.38 -10.45 10.10
C LYS A 102 16.48 -10.23 8.86
N ILE A 103 16.78 -9.20 8.06
CA ILE A 103 15.94 -8.79 6.93
C ILE A 103 16.63 -9.16 5.62
N HIS A 104 15.91 -9.85 4.76
CA HIS A 104 16.38 -10.22 3.42
C HIS A 104 15.74 -9.31 2.39
N PHE A 105 16.55 -8.46 1.77
CA PHE A 105 16.09 -7.52 0.75
C PHE A 105 16.22 -8.16 -0.63
N ILE A 106 15.13 -8.12 -1.38
CA ILE A 106 15.07 -8.61 -2.75
C ILE A 106 14.62 -7.45 -3.64
N ASN A 107 15.41 -7.12 -4.65
CA ASN A 107 14.97 -6.19 -5.68
C ASN A 107 14.08 -6.92 -6.68
N GLY A 108 12.79 -6.59 -6.71
CA GLY A 108 11.78 -7.26 -7.52
C GLY A 108 10.48 -6.48 -7.63
N GLU A 109 9.67 -6.86 -8.59
CA GLU A 109 8.35 -6.24 -8.84
C GLU A 109 7.26 -6.94 -8.02
N PHE A 110 6.18 -6.21 -7.66
CA PHE A 110 5.09 -6.77 -6.85
C PHE A 110 4.17 -7.71 -7.64
N ASN A 111 4.15 -7.59 -8.96
CA ASN A 111 3.40 -8.46 -9.85
C ASN A 111 4.19 -9.70 -10.30
N GLN A 112 5.41 -9.87 -9.78
CA GLN A 112 6.27 -11.02 -10.04
C GLN A 112 7.32 -11.12 -8.92
N PHE A 113 6.91 -11.58 -7.74
CA PHE A 113 7.83 -11.78 -6.62
C PHE A 113 8.90 -12.81 -6.96
N PRO A 114 10.17 -12.48 -6.81
CA PRO A 114 11.27 -13.42 -7.04
C PRO A 114 11.45 -14.38 -5.85
N ILE A 115 10.38 -15.02 -5.43
CA ILE A 115 10.32 -16.05 -4.38
C ILE A 115 9.55 -17.27 -4.89
N ASP A 116 9.75 -18.41 -4.26
CA ASP A 116 9.07 -19.66 -4.64
C ASP A 116 7.56 -19.63 -4.33
N TYR A 117 6.85 -20.59 -4.92
CA TYR A 117 5.45 -20.84 -4.59
C TYR A 117 5.31 -21.25 -3.13
N TYR A 118 4.27 -20.75 -2.47
CA TYR A 118 3.95 -21.12 -1.08
C TYR A 118 5.07 -20.83 -0.09
N ALA A 119 5.89 -19.81 -0.34
CA ALA A 119 7.04 -19.47 0.51
C ALA A 119 6.68 -18.64 1.74
N ALA A 120 5.54 -17.96 1.75
CA ALA A 120 5.15 -17.03 2.81
C ALA A 120 4.05 -17.59 3.70
N ASP A 121 4.19 -17.47 5.02
CA ASP A 121 3.11 -17.69 6.00
C ASP A 121 2.26 -16.43 6.18
N LEU A 122 2.91 -15.28 6.14
CA LEU A 122 2.28 -13.96 6.18
C LEU A 122 2.81 -13.09 5.05
N LEU A 123 1.91 -12.54 4.24
CA LEU A 123 2.23 -11.50 3.27
C LEU A 123 1.65 -10.17 3.74
N VAL A 124 2.46 -9.12 3.71
CA VAL A 124 2.11 -7.77 4.15
C VAL A 124 2.15 -6.82 2.97
N CYS A 125 1.01 -6.24 2.60
CA CYS A 125 0.87 -5.23 1.56
C CYS A 125 0.24 -3.96 2.16
N ILE A 126 0.99 -2.86 2.19
CA ILE A 126 0.58 -1.60 2.79
C ILE A 126 0.81 -0.48 1.79
N ASP A 127 -0.22 0.29 1.47
CA ASP A 127 -0.18 1.47 0.60
C ASP A 127 0.45 1.21 -0.78
N ASN A 128 0.23 0.02 -1.37
CA ASN A 128 0.82 -0.33 -2.65
C ASN A 128 -0.21 -0.78 -3.70
N LEU A 129 -1.41 -1.18 -3.30
CA LEU A 129 -2.37 -1.78 -4.24
C LEU A 129 -2.89 -0.76 -5.27
N ASP A 130 -3.04 0.47 -4.86
CA ASP A 130 -3.51 1.60 -5.66
C ASP A 130 -2.57 2.05 -6.79
N PHE A 131 -1.31 1.56 -6.78
CA PHE A 131 -0.31 1.84 -7.82
C PHE A 131 -0.12 0.68 -8.79
N LEU A 132 -0.87 -0.41 -8.63
CA LEU A 132 -0.59 -1.67 -9.28
C LEU A 132 -1.80 -2.18 -10.05
N GLU A 133 -1.54 -2.94 -11.11
CA GLU A 133 -2.59 -3.71 -11.77
C GLU A 133 -3.03 -4.84 -10.82
N SER A 134 -4.08 -4.58 -10.06
CA SER A 134 -4.50 -5.37 -8.90
C SER A 134 -4.66 -6.86 -9.20
N GLY A 135 -5.20 -7.23 -10.36
CA GLY A 135 -5.37 -8.64 -10.73
C GLY A 135 -4.05 -9.41 -10.74
N LYS A 136 -2.99 -8.86 -11.34
CA LYS A 136 -1.67 -9.50 -11.39
C LYS A 136 -1.03 -9.59 -10.01
N VAL A 137 -1.21 -8.57 -9.19
CA VAL A 137 -0.64 -8.53 -7.85
C VAL A 137 -1.34 -9.51 -6.93
N VAL A 138 -2.66 -9.61 -6.99
CA VAL A 138 -3.44 -10.57 -6.19
C VAL A 138 -3.12 -12.00 -6.60
N ASP A 139 -2.96 -12.28 -7.90
CA ASP A 139 -2.49 -13.60 -8.39
C ASP A 139 -1.11 -13.94 -7.81
N GLU A 140 -0.22 -12.94 -7.73
CA GLU A 140 1.13 -13.13 -7.20
C GLU A 140 1.11 -13.34 -5.68
N PHE A 141 0.26 -12.62 -4.95
CA PHE A 141 0.04 -12.87 -3.52
C PHE A 141 -0.48 -14.28 -3.27
N ARG A 142 -1.43 -14.74 -4.10
CA ARG A 142 -1.94 -16.10 -4.06
C ARG A 142 -0.85 -17.12 -4.33
N ARG A 143 0.04 -16.87 -5.29
CA ARG A 143 1.15 -17.77 -5.61
C ARG A 143 2.15 -17.87 -4.47
N ALA A 144 2.49 -16.75 -3.86
CA ALA A 144 3.54 -16.64 -2.83
C ALA A 144 3.12 -17.17 -1.46
N LEU A 145 1.84 -16.99 -1.08
CA LEU A 145 1.32 -17.44 0.22
C LEU A 145 1.11 -18.96 0.26
N GLN A 146 1.37 -19.55 1.41
CA GLN A 146 0.95 -20.92 1.73
C GLN A 146 -0.57 -21.03 1.81
N PHE A 147 -1.11 -22.25 1.70
CA PHE A 147 -2.50 -22.50 2.08
C PHE A 147 -2.66 -22.27 3.58
N ASP A 148 -3.76 -21.65 3.95
CA ASP A 148 -4.04 -21.13 5.29
C ASP A 148 -3.07 -19.99 5.72
N GLY A 149 -2.20 -19.53 4.82
CA GLY A 149 -1.35 -18.35 5.01
C GLY A 149 -2.18 -17.07 5.06
N VAL A 150 -1.65 -16.08 5.73
CA VAL A 150 -2.34 -14.81 6.03
C VAL A 150 -1.89 -13.73 5.07
N LEU A 151 -2.86 -13.00 4.51
CA LEU A 151 -2.61 -11.74 3.81
C LEU A 151 -3.09 -10.58 4.70
N PHE A 152 -2.17 -9.72 5.09
CA PHE A 152 -2.44 -8.46 5.76
C PHE A 152 -2.38 -7.34 4.73
N MET A 153 -3.47 -6.63 4.55
CA MET A 153 -3.56 -5.48 3.63
C MET A 153 -3.98 -4.23 4.40
N ALA A 154 -3.37 -3.12 4.03
CA ALA A 154 -3.79 -1.81 4.51
C ALA A 154 -3.61 -0.77 3.40
N GLY A 155 -4.54 0.15 3.30
CA GLY A 155 -4.51 1.21 2.30
C GLY A 155 -5.77 2.06 2.30
N ILE A 156 -5.76 3.08 1.48
CA ILE A 156 -6.90 3.96 1.27
C ILE A 156 -7.98 3.20 0.49
N VAL A 157 -9.23 3.41 0.85
CA VAL A 157 -10.41 2.96 0.12
C VAL A 157 -11.36 4.13 -0.10
N LEU A 158 -12.26 4.02 -1.04
CA LEU A 158 -13.34 5.00 -1.20
C LEU A 158 -14.39 4.82 -0.09
N PHE A 159 -15.09 5.90 0.25
CA PHE A 159 -16.31 5.79 1.02
C PHE A 159 -17.33 4.92 0.28
N ASP A 160 -18.09 4.10 1.00
CA ASP A 160 -19.06 3.16 0.40
C ASP A 160 -20.10 3.87 -0.52
N ASP A 161 -20.37 5.15 -0.27
CA ASP A 161 -21.29 5.97 -1.07
C ASP A 161 -20.60 6.76 -2.20
N ASP A 162 -19.27 6.68 -2.34
CA ASP A 162 -18.51 7.28 -3.45
C ASP A 162 -18.46 6.34 -4.66
N ILE A 163 -19.66 6.05 -5.20
CA ILE A 163 -19.80 5.11 -6.34
C ILE A 163 -19.21 5.71 -7.63
N GLU A 164 -19.21 7.03 -7.74
CA GLU A 164 -18.66 7.73 -8.92
C GLU A 164 -17.13 7.85 -8.85
N GLY A 165 -16.54 7.66 -7.67
CA GLY A 165 -15.07 7.66 -7.49
C GLY A 165 -14.48 9.08 -7.54
N ILE A 166 -15.16 10.07 -6.96
CA ILE A 166 -14.67 11.46 -7.02
C ILE A 166 -13.31 11.65 -6.37
N TYR A 167 -13.02 10.90 -5.29
CA TYR A 167 -11.70 10.95 -4.66
C TYR A 167 -10.64 10.23 -5.51
N ASP A 168 -11.01 9.18 -6.21
CA ASP A 168 -10.17 8.48 -7.17
C ASP A 168 -9.80 9.37 -8.36
N ASP A 169 -10.78 10.13 -8.90
CA ASP A 169 -10.57 11.11 -9.96
C ASP A 169 -9.63 12.25 -9.51
N PHE A 170 -9.79 12.74 -8.27
CA PHE A 170 -8.84 13.70 -7.70
C PHE A 170 -7.42 13.11 -7.66
N MET A 171 -7.27 11.87 -7.19
CA MET A 171 -5.98 11.22 -7.10
C MET A 171 -5.36 10.97 -8.48
N LYS A 172 -6.14 10.55 -9.48
CA LYS A 172 -5.68 10.41 -10.87
C LYS A 172 -5.22 11.73 -11.47
N ALA A 173 -5.89 12.82 -11.14
CA ALA A 173 -5.48 14.15 -11.59
C ALA A 173 -4.22 14.67 -10.87
N ALA A 174 -4.05 14.38 -9.58
CA ALA A 174 -2.91 14.80 -8.78
C ALA A 174 -1.67 13.94 -9.02
N PHE A 175 -1.87 12.64 -9.22
CA PHE A 175 -0.80 11.63 -9.21
C PHE A 175 -0.87 10.68 -10.42
N PRO A 176 -0.06 10.88 -11.47
CA PRO A 176 -0.15 10.14 -12.73
C PRO A 176 0.11 8.62 -12.64
N LEU A 177 0.62 8.14 -11.53
CA LEU A 177 0.86 6.71 -11.31
C LEU A 177 -0.21 6.05 -10.45
N HIS A 178 -1.16 6.84 -9.96
CA HIS A 178 -2.32 6.28 -9.29
C HIS A 178 -3.12 5.45 -10.30
N ASN A 179 -3.48 4.23 -9.90
CA ASN A 179 -4.28 3.34 -10.72
C ASN A 179 -5.74 3.46 -10.33
N ASP A 180 -6.15 2.81 -9.25
CA ASP A 180 -7.53 2.85 -8.78
C ASP A 180 -7.62 2.68 -7.26
N TYR A 181 -8.48 3.47 -6.61
CA TYR A 181 -9.01 3.13 -5.31
C TYR A 181 -10.25 2.25 -5.44
N TYR A 182 -10.43 1.36 -4.50
CA TYR A 182 -11.58 0.46 -4.44
C TYR A 182 -12.59 0.92 -3.40
N LEU A 183 -13.87 0.67 -3.67
CA LEU A 183 -14.85 0.54 -2.60
C LEU A 183 -14.47 -0.67 -1.73
N ARG A 184 -14.70 -0.57 -0.43
CA ARG A 184 -14.34 -1.63 0.53
C ARG A 184 -14.90 -2.99 0.15
N ASP A 185 -16.16 -3.05 -0.29
CA ASP A 185 -16.83 -4.30 -0.63
C ASP A 185 -16.40 -4.84 -2.01
N ASP A 186 -15.99 -3.97 -2.93
CA ASP A 186 -15.38 -4.38 -4.20
C ASP A 186 -14.01 -5.03 -3.95
N LEU A 187 -13.19 -4.43 -3.08
CA LEU A 187 -11.92 -5.02 -2.69
C LEU A 187 -12.11 -6.43 -2.08
N LYS A 188 -13.08 -6.60 -1.18
CA LYS A 188 -13.41 -7.92 -0.61
C LYS A 188 -13.86 -8.90 -1.69
N THR A 189 -14.64 -8.43 -2.66
CA THR A 189 -15.12 -9.26 -3.77
C THR A 189 -13.94 -9.72 -4.64
N VAL A 190 -13.04 -8.81 -5.01
CA VAL A 190 -11.81 -9.13 -5.76
C VAL A 190 -11.00 -10.18 -5.00
N MET A 191 -10.79 -10.00 -3.71
CA MET A 191 -10.03 -10.95 -2.89
C MET A 191 -10.72 -12.33 -2.81
N THR A 192 -12.04 -12.36 -2.63
CA THR A 192 -12.82 -13.61 -2.55
C THR A 192 -12.79 -14.39 -3.85
N LEU A 193 -12.88 -13.71 -4.98
CA LEU A 193 -12.77 -14.33 -6.32
C LEU A 193 -11.38 -14.92 -6.57
N ASN A 194 -10.37 -14.46 -5.86
CA ASN A 194 -8.98 -14.93 -5.94
C ASN A 194 -8.58 -15.88 -4.79
N GLU A 195 -9.52 -16.65 -4.26
CA GLU A 195 -9.28 -17.69 -3.23
C GLU A 195 -8.80 -17.14 -1.87
N PHE A 196 -9.17 -15.89 -1.55
CA PHE A 196 -8.91 -15.30 -0.24
C PHE A 196 -10.19 -15.18 0.57
N LYS A 197 -10.22 -15.80 1.73
CA LYS A 197 -11.31 -15.69 2.69
C LYS A 197 -11.12 -14.50 3.59
N PHE A 198 -12.04 -13.56 3.58
CA PHE A 198 -12.05 -12.45 4.53
C PHE A 198 -12.18 -12.94 5.98
N VAL A 199 -11.31 -12.45 6.86
CA VAL A 199 -11.30 -12.76 8.28
C VAL A 199 -11.85 -11.61 9.10
N LYS A 200 -11.21 -10.46 9.01
CA LYS A 200 -11.63 -9.22 9.68
C LYS A 200 -11.10 -7.99 8.95
N GLY A 201 -11.71 -6.85 9.22
CA GLY A 201 -11.20 -5.56 8.79
C GLY A 201 -11.68 -4.46 9.70
N SER A 202 -10.93 -3.37 9.73
CA SER A 202 -11.31 -2.12 10.40
C SER A 202 -11.05 -0.96 9.46
N ILE A 203 -11.94 0.03 9.53
CA ILE A 203 -11.78 1.27 8.82
C ILE A 203 -11.59 2.37 9.87
N ASP A 204 -10.59 3.19 9.65
CA ASP A 204 -10.31 4.39 10.41
C ASP A 204 -10.25 5.58 9.47
N TYR A 205 -10.42 6.79 10.01
CA TYR A 205 -10.48 8.01 9.21
C TYR A 205 -9.37 8.95 9.66
N TYR A 206 -8.61 9.47 8.68
CA TYR A 206 -7.50 10.36 8.95
C TYR A 206 -7.67 11.69 8.21
N PRO A 207 -7.42 12.81 8.88
CA PRO A 207 -7.49 14.11 8.23
C PRO A 207 -6.33 14.26 7.24
N VAL A 208 -6.66 14.61 5.99
CA VAL A 208 -5.70 14.83 4.90
C VAL A 208 -5.99 16.19 4.25
N ASP A 209 -4.96 16.98 4.04
CA ASP A 209 -5.06 18.26 3.32
C ASP A 209 -4.84 18.03 1.82
N LEU A 210 -5.91 18.15 1.03
CA LEU A 210 -5.90 17.90 -0.42
C LEU A 210 -5.03 18.92 -1.18
N PHE A 211 -4.93 20.15 -0.69
CA PHE A 211 -4.08 21.15 -1.31
C PHE A 211 -2.59 20.82 -1.10
N LEU A 212 -2.22 20.41 0.11
CA LEU A 212 -0.87 19.94 0.39
C LEU A 212 -0.56 18.67 -0.42
N LEU A 213 -1.51 17.76 -0.55
CA LEU A 213 -1.38 16.52 -1.32
C LEU A 213 -1.15 16.80 -2.81
N ALA A 214 -1.97 17.64 -3.44
CA ALA A 214 -1.81 18.03 -4.82
C ALA A 214 -0.46 18.74 -5.07
N ASN A 215 -0.06 19.64 -4.19
CA ASN A 215 1.25 20.32 -4.28
C ASN A 215 2.43 19.36 -4.09
N TYR A 216 2.30 18.39 -3.20
CA TYR A 216 3.31 17.37 -2.96
C TYR A 216 3.59 16.58 -4.25
N PHE A 217 2.55 16.06 -4.90
CA PHE A 217 2.70 15.35 -6.16
C PHE A 217 3.21 16.25 -7.31
N ASN A 218 2.69 17.48 -7.38
CA ASN A 218 3.16 18.42 -8.39
C ASN A 218 4.66 18.74 -8.27
N ALA A 219 5.22 18.78 -7.08
CA ALA A 219 6.65 19.00 -6.86
C ALA A 219 7.52 17.89 -7.49
N TYR A 220 6.98 16.66 -7.62
CA TYR A 220 7.70 15.53 -8.21
C TYR A 220 7.36 15.29 -9.70
N PHE A 221 6.10 15.47 -10.07
CA PHE A 221 5.59 15.07 -11.39
C PHE A 221 5.33 16.24 -12.33
N GLN A 222 5.32 17.46 -11.83
CA GLN A 222 5.02 18.67 -12.59
C GLN A 222 3.66 18.58 -13.33
N THR A 223 2.70 17.91 -12.74
CA THR A 223 1.34 17.71 -13.28
C THR A 223 0.51 18.98 -13.29
N GLY A 224 0.91 19.97 -12.48
CA GLY A 224 0.07 21.12 -12.14
C GLY A 224 -0.95 20.73 -11.03
N THR A 225 -1.20 21.67 -10.14
CA THR A 225 -2.24 21.47 -9.09
C THR A 225 -3.64 21.77 -9.60
N ASP A 226 -3.76 22.56 -10.67
CA ASP A 226 -5.05 23.09 -11.15
C ASP A 226 -6.02 21.98 -11.57
N ALA A 227 -5.53 20.91 -12.20
CA ALA A 227 -6.37 19.80 -12.62
C ALA A 227 -6.98 19.06 -11.41
N ALA A 228 -6.17 18.77 -10.40
CA ALA A 228 -6.64 18.11 -9.18
C ALA A 228 -7.59 19.01 -8.36
N LEU A 229 -7.26 20.29 -8.22
CA LEU A 229 -8.13 21.24 -7.54
C LEU A 229 -9.43 21.47 -8.31
N GLY A 230 -9.40 21.44 -9.65
CA GLY A 230 -10.60 21.48 -10.49
C GLY A 230 -11.56 20.35 -10.20
N VAL A 231 -11.09 19.12 -9.91
CA VAL A 231 -11.97 18.01 -9.51
C VAL A 231 -12.70 18.33 -8.20
N ILE A 232 -12.01 18.98 -7.25
CA ILE A 232 -12.64 19.40 -5.98
C ILE A 232 -13.68 20.48 -6.23
N ASP A 233 -13.37 21.47 -7.06
CA ASP A 233 -14.29 22.58 -7.36
C ASP A 233 -15.54 22.07 -8.08
N ASP A 234 -15.39 21.18 -9.06
CA ASP A 234 -16.48 20.58 -9.82
C ASP A 234 -17.38 19.65 -8.97
N ASN A 235 -16.85 19.05 -7.90
CA ASN A 235 -17.53 18.08 -7.05
C ASN A 235 -17.61 18.55 -5.58
N HIS A 236 -17.56 19.84 -5.32
CA HIS A 236 -17.43 20.40 -3.97
C HIS A 236 -18.49 19.86 -3.00
N ASP A 237 -19.76 19.87 -3.38
CA ASP A 237 -20.87 19.44 -2.51
C ASP A 237 -20.75 17.94 -2.14
N GLU A 238 -20.28 17.11 -3.07
CA GLU A 238 -20.04 15.70 -2.84
C GLU A 238 -18.82 15.46 -1.95
N PHE A 239 -17.73 16.21 -2.11
CA PHE A 239 -16.61 16.18 -1.18
C PHE A 239 -17.00 16.58 0.23
N VAL A 240 -17.85 17.60 0.38
CA VAL A 240 -18.38 17.98 1.70
C VAL A 240 -19.25 16.86 2.26
N ARG A 241 -20.15 16.30 1.46
CA ARG A 241 -21.10 15.26 1.90
C ARG A 241 -20.40 13.94 2.27
N LEU A 242 -19.49 13.47 1.43
CA LEU A 242 -18.85 12.15 1.56
C LEU A 242 -17.62 12.20 2.47
N TYR A 243 -16.74 13.16 2.24
CA TYR A 243 -15.41 13.23 2.85
C TYR A 243 -15.31 14.30 3.95
N GLY A 244 -16.39 15.03 4.23
CA GLY A 244 -16.41 16.08 5.25
C GLY A 244 -15.44 17.21 4.92
N LEU A 245 -15.34 17.62 3.65
CA LEU A 245 -14.43 18.67 3.21
C LEU A 245 -14.65 19.97 3.99
N GLU A 246 -13.62 20.39 4.72
CA GLU A 246 -13.55 21.68 5.39
C GLU A 246 -12.29 22.43 4.93
N LYS A 247 -12.45 23.53 4.21
CA LYS A 247 -11.35 24.25 3.53
C LYS A 247 -10.67 23.35 2.51
N SER A 248 -9.51 22.76 2.86
CA SER A 248 -8.77 21.80 2.05
C SER A 248 -8.64 20.43 2.68
N THR A 249 -9.21 20.23 3.87
CA THR A 249 -9.04 19.00 4.65
C THR A 249 -10.25 18.09 4.48
N ILE A 250 -9.98 16.82 4.22
CA ILE A 250 -10.98 15.74 4.19
C ILE A 250 -10.71 14.73 5.29
N SER A 251 -11.69 13.87 5.53
CA SER A 251 -11.57 12.67 6.36
C SER A 251 -11.34 11.46 5.44
N GLU A 252 -10.08 11.08 5.24
CA GLU A 252 -9.67 10.00 4.33
C GLU A 252 -9.90 8.64 4.97
N PRO A 253 -10.66 7.72 4.34
CA PRO A 253 -10.88 6.38 4.85
C PRO A 253 -9.66 5.47 4.60
N TYR A 254 -9.16 4.87 5.66
CA TYR A 254 -8.04 3.93 5.65
C TYR A 254 -8.49 2.56 6.16
N TYR A 255 -8.36 1.55 5.33
CA TYR A 255 -8.88 0.22 5.59
C TYR A 255 -7.76 -0.78 5.85
N ILE A 256 -7.79 -1.41 7.02
CA ILE A 256 -6.94 -2.55 7.35
C ILE A 256 -7.79 -3.81 7.22
N SER A 257 -7.32 -4.77 6.43
CA SER A 257 -8.04 -6.00 6.16
C SER A 257 -7.13 -7.23 6.20
N ILE A 258 -7.68 -8.33 6.68
CA ILE A 258 -6.98 -9.58 6.89
C ILE A 258 -7.74 -10.70 6.18
N TYR A 259 -7.01 -11.46 5.39
CA TYR A 259 -7.52 -12.59 4.63
C TYR A 259 -6.70 -13.84 4.90
N LEU A 260 -7.34 -15.00 4.75
CA LEU A 260 -6.67 -16.29 4.69
C LEU A 260 -6.72 -16.82 3.27
N ARG A 261 -5.62 -17.37 2.80
CA ARG A 261 -5.61 -18.08 1.52
C ARG A 261 -6.35 -19.41 1.68
N GLU A 262 -7.41 -19.60 0.89
CA GLU A 262 -8.17 -20.84 0.91
C GLU A 262 -7.45 -21.96 0.14
N LYS A 263 -7.65 -23.18 0.59
CA LYS A 263 -7.30 -24.38 -0.20
C LYS A 263 -8.27 -24.49 -1.39
N PRO A 264 -7.80 -24.91 -2.58
CA PRO A 264 -8.70 -25.24 -3.65
C PRO A 264 -9.76 -26.23 -3.14
N LYS A 265 -11.03 -25.94 -3.41
CA LYS A 265 -12.08 -26.92 -3.15
C LYS A 265 -11.78 -28.11 -4.04
N ASP A 266 -11.56 -29.27 -3.44
CA ASP A 266 -11.45 -30.51 -4.19
C ASP A 266 -12.63 -30.57 -5.15
N THR A 267 -12.37 -30.49 -6.43
CA THR A 267 -13.36 -30.73 -7.50
C THR A 267 -13.71 -32.19 -7.38
N GLN A 268 -14.82 -32.50 -6.65
CA GLN A 268 -15.43 -33.82 -6.62
C GLN A 268 -15.98 -34.21 -8.00
#